data_1efd6c5c2a6660531b77cfb21968c17f
#
_entry.id   1efd6c5c2a6660531b77cfb21968c17f
#
_cell.length_a   1.000
_cell.length_b   1.000
_cell.length_c   1.000
_cell.angle_alpha   90.00
_cell.angle_beta   90.00
_cell.angle_gamma   90.00
#
_symmetry.space_group_name_H-M   'P 1'
#
loop_
_entity.id
_entity.type
_entity.pdbx_description
1 polymer ?
#
loop_
_entity_poly.entity_id
_entity_poly.type
_entity_poly.pdbx_seq_one_letter_code
_entity_poly.pdbx_strand_id
1 'polypeptide(L)'
;YCVNRAGNDRQRATFTPEEVCTLVTEFYRRNYIEGLFLSSAVCKNPAHTMELMYRTLHLLRNRYRFNGYIHVKAIPGAPVELIEKTGYLADRMSVNLELPTGEGLQKLAPQKTQKAILKPMRQIQSGIVDYRLTAGKSAFLERSSGNRYLSHSIFDTRKQISASAADLGWISSSSARSLPEKERSAPFVPAGQSTQMIIGATKENDYQLLSTSQLLYQQYDLKRVFYSAYIPVNEDSALPSRETKPPLLREHRLYQADWLLRFYGFQADELLDEAHPNFHAQLDPKCDWALRHMELFPVEINTAEY
;
A
#
# COMPACT_ATOMS: atom_id res chain seq x y z
N TYR A 1 1.89 11.86 -15.21
CA TYR A 1 3.09 11.43 -14.47
C TYR A 1 3.58 10.02 -14.85
N CYS A 2 2.80 9.23 -15.54
CA CYS A 2 3.17 7.86 -15.91
C CYS A 2 3.82 7.81 -17.30
N VAL A 3 4.95 7.11 -17.44
CA VAL A 3 5.64 6.87 -18.73
C VAL A 3 4.72 6.20 -19.74
N ASN A 4 3.85 5.31 -19.26
CA ASN A 4 2.90 4.55 -20.09
C ASN A 4 1.55 5.28 -20.31
N ARG A 5 1.49 6.57 -20.05
CA ARG A 5 0.32 7.41 -20.37
C ARG A 5 -0.05 7.25 -21.85
N ALA A 6 -1.35 7.21 -22.15
CA ALA A 6 -1.85 6.98 -23.53
C ALA A 6 -1.32 8.00 -24.55
N GLY A 7 -1.11 9.26 -24.13
CA GLY A 7 -0.56 10.31 -25.00
C GLY A 7 0.96 10.24 -25.26
N ASN A 8 1.67 9.32 -24.63
CA ASN A 8 3.12 9.16 -24.90
C ASN A 8 3.32 8.20 -26.06
N ASP A 9 4.20 8.59 -26.98
CA ASP A 9 4.65 7.69 -28.06
C ASP A 9 5.68 6.69 -27.49
N ARG A 10 5.16 5.55 -27.02
CA ARG A 10 5.92 4.45 -26.44
C ARG A 10 5.45 3.14 -27.02
N GLN A 11 6.37 2.29 -27.41
CA GLN A 11 6.06 0.92 -27.78
C GLN A 11 5.43 0.19 -26.60
N ARG A 12 4.27 -0.42 -26.81
CA ARG A 12 3.50 -1.15 -25.79
C ARG A 12 3.31 -2.59 -26.22
N ALA A 13 3.37 -3.49 -25.26
CA ALA A 13 3.03 -4.88 -25.43
C ALA A 13 1.95 -5.28 -24.41
N THR A 14 1.09 -6.19 -24.79
CA THR A 14 0.13 -6.83 -23.90
C THR A 14 0.44 -8.33 -23.91
N PHE A 15 0.81 -8.84 -22.74
CA PHE A 15 1.07 -10.25 -22.55
C PHE A 15 -0.23 -10.99 -22.26
N THR A 16 -0.40 -12.16 -22.82
CA THR A 16 -1.43 -13.11 -22.42
C THR A 16 -1.09 -13.74 -21.06
N PRO A 17 -2.08 -14.25 -20.32
CA PRO A 17 -1.81 -14.98 -19.08
C PRO A 17 -0.82 -16.14 -19.27
N GLU A 18 -0.89 -16.84 -20.37
CA GLU A 18 -0.01 -17.97 -20.70
C GLU A 18 1.43 -17.53 -20.94
N GLU A 19 1.66 -16.43 -21.64
CA GLU A 19 2.99 -15.85 -21.84
C GLU A 19 3.62 -15.42 -20.53
N VAL A 20 2.87 -14.71 -19.68
CA VAL A 20 3.35 -14.32 -18.33
C VAL A 20 3.73 -15.56 -17.52
N CYS A 21 2.87 -16.59 -17.52
CA CYS A 21 3.14 -17.83 -16.79
C CYS A 21 4.41 -18.52 -17.27
N THR A 22 4.62 -18.58 -18.58
CA THR A 22 5.82 -19.17 -19.16
C THR A 22 7.08 -18.41 -18.74
N LEU A 23 7.08 -17.09 -18.88
CA LEU A 23 8.20 -16.25 -18.47
C LEU A 23 8.53 -16.38 -17.00
N VAL A 24 7.51 -16.25 -16.12
CA VAL A 24 7.69 -16.35 -14.67
C VAL A 24 8.24 -17.70 -14.27
N THR A 25 7.70 -18.79 -14.84
CA THR A 25 8.13 -20.14 -14.50
C THR A 25 9.56 -20.41 -14.94
N GLU A 26 9.95 -19.98 -16.13
CA GLU A 26 11.31 -20.13 -16.63
C GLU A 26 12.32 -19.33 -15.81
N PHE A 27 12.00 -18.08 -15.45
CA PHE A 27 12.88 -17.27 -14.61
C PHE A 27 13.00 -17.82 -13.18
N TYR A 28 11.92 -18.34 -12.63
CA TYR A 28 11.90 -18.95 -11.30
C TYR A 28 12.74 -20.24 -11.28
N ARG A 29 12.58 -21.12 -12.27
CA ARG A 29 13.36 -22.36 -12.38
C ARG A 29 14.86 -22.11 -12.51
N ARG A 30 15.24 -20.98 -13.12
CA ARG A 30 16.64 -20.57 -13.28
C ARG A 30 17.17 -19.75 -12.11
N ASN A 31 16.39 -19.59 -11.04
CA ASN A 31 16.72 -18.76 -9.87
C ASN A 31 17.02 -17.29 -10.20
N TYR A 32 16.41 -16.75 -11.25
CA TYR A 32 16.53 -15.33 -11.60
C TYR A 32 15.55 -14.47 -10.78
N ILE A 33 14.44 -15.05 -10.33
CA ILE A 33 13.42 -14.40 -9.52
C ILE A 33 12.97 -15.30 -8.37
N GLU A 34 12.57 -14.70 -7.26
CA GLU A 34 11.97 -15.39 -6.10
C GLU A 34 10.44 -15.24 -6.08
N GLY A 35 9.93 -14.28 -6.83
CA GLY A 35 8.52 -13.97 -6.85
C GLY A 35 8.10 -13.11 -8.04
N LEU A 36 6.82 -12.80 -8.08
CA LEU A 36 6.19 -12.01 -9.13
C LEU A 36 5.51 -10.78 -8.52
N PHE A 37 5.80 -9.59 -9.06
CA PHE A 37 4.94 -8.42 -8.90
C PHE A 37 4.14 -8.24 -10.20
N LEU A 38 2.84 -8.53 -10.15
CA LEU A 38 1.95 -8.41 -11.29
C LEU A 38 1.19 -7.09 -11.25
N SER A 39 1.42 -6.26 -12.26
CA SER A 39 0.77 -4.97 -12.46
C SER A 39 0.38 -4.81 -13.92
N SER A 40 -0.68 -4.07 -14.19
CA SER A 40 -1.15 -3.77 -15.54
C SER A 40 -1.65 -2.34 -15.65
N ALA A 41 -1.54 -1.76 -16.85
CA ALA A 41 -2.43 -0.68 -17.27
C ALA A 41 -3.84 -1.24 -17.49
N VAL A 42 -4.85 -0.38 -17.54
CA VAL A 42 -6.22 -0.82 -17.82
C VAL A 42 -6.37 -1.16 -19.30
N CYS A 43 -6.59 -2.44 -19.59
CA CYS A 43 -6.88 -2.95 -20.92
C CYS A 43 -8.42 -3.07 -21.08
N LYS A 44 -8.99 -2.42 -22.07
CA LYS A 44 -10.44 -2.34 -22.33
C LYS A 44 -11.21 -1.70 -21.16
N ASN A 45 -11.30 -2.39 -20.02
CA ASN A 45 -11.95 -1.91 -18.81
C ASN A 45 -11.35 -2.58 -17.56
N PRO A 46 -11.64 -2.07 -16.34
CA PRO A 46 -11.11 -2.62 -15.10
C PRO A 46 -11.46 -4.08 -14.85
N ALA A 47 -12.67 -4.51 -15.19
CA ALA A 47 -13.14 -5.88 -15.00
C ALA A 47 -12.34 -6.86 -15.87
N HIS A 48 -12.22 -6.58 -17.16
CA HIS A 48 -11.44 -7.39 -18.09
C HIS A 48 -9.96 -7.49 -17.69
N THR A 49 -9.38 -6.36 -17.28
CA THR A 49 -7.96 -6.35 -16.84
C THR A 49 -7.76 -7.20 -15.59
N MET A 50 -8.63 -7.06 -14.62
CA MET A 50 -8.54 -7.83 -13.37
C MET A 50 -8.79 -9.32 -13.60
N GLU A 51 -9.65 -9.67 -14.56
CA GLU A 51 -9.90 -11.06 -14.98
C GLU A 51 -8.65 -11.70 -15.60
N LEU A 52 -7.95 -10.99 -16.48
CA LEU A 52 -6.66 -11.47 -17.03
C LEU A 52 -5.61 -11.68 -15.93
N MET A 53 -5.54 -10.77 -14.98
CA MET A 53 -4.64 -10.89 -13.84
C MET A 53 -5.01 -12.09 -12.96
N TYR A 54 -6.30 -12.25 -12.63
CA TYR A 54 -6.79 -13.42 -11.89
C TYR A 54 -6.45 -14.72 -12.62
N ARG A 55 -6.72 -14.80 -13.92
CA ARG A 55 -6.41 -15.98 -14.75
C ARG A 55 -4.89 -16.30 -14.72
N THR A 56 -4.05 -15.28 -14.79
CA THR A 56 -2.60 -15.46 -14.68
C THR A 56 -2.22 -16.10 -13.34
N LEU A 57 -2.71 -15.58 -12.23
CA LEU A 57 -2.43 -16.13 -10.90
C LEU A 57 -2.98 -17.55 -10.74
N HIS A 58 -4.21 -17.78 -11.23
CA HIS A 58 -4.82 -19.09 -11.18
C HIS A 58 -4.01 -20.15 -11.95
N LEU A 59 -3.54 -19.82 -13.16
CA LEU A 59 -2.65 -20.69 -13.93
C LEU A 59 -1.33 -20.94 -13.19
N LEU A 60 -0.69 -19.88 -12.68
CA LEU A 60 0.58 -20.01 -11.94
C LEU A 60 0.42 -20.95 -10.73
N ARG A 61 -0.58 -20.75 -9.89
CA ARG A 61 -0.77 -21.56 -8.67
C ARG A 61 -1.23 -22.98 -8.97
N ASN A 62 -2.20 -23.17 -9.87
CA ASN A 62 -2.85 -24.46 -10.06
C ASN A 62 -2.20 -25.32 -11.15
N ARG A 63 -1.80 -24.73 -12.29
CA ARG A 63 -1.22 -25.48 -13.41
C ARG A 63 0.31 -25.56 -13.34
N TYR A 64 0.96 -24.42 -13.11
CA TYR A 64 2.43 -24.33 -13.10
C TYR A 64 3.05 -24.64 -11.72
N ARG A 65 2.23 -24.77 -10.67
CA ARG A 65 2.67 -25.06 -9.29
C ARG A 65 3.70 -24.06 -8.78
N PHE A 66 3.55 -22.78 -9.16
CA PHE A 66 4.44 -21.72 -8.73
C PHE A 66 4.27 -21.44 -7.25
N ASN A 67 5.31 -21.66 -6.45
CA ASN A 67 5.34 -21.46 -5.00
C ASN A 67 6.03 -20.15 -4.58
N GLY A 68 6.55 -19.36 -5.54
CA GLY A 68 7.17 -18.07 -5.28
C GLY A 68 6.15 -17.04 -4.77
N TYR A 69 6.68 -15.97 -4.19
CA TYR A 69 5.88 -14.87 -3.68
C TYR A 69 5.14 -14.14 -4.81
N ILE A 70 3.85 -13.86 -4.61
CA ILE A 70 3.03 -13.10 -5.57
C ILE A 70 2.50 -11.83 -4.92
N HIS A 71 2.90 -10.69 -5.45
CA HIS A 71 2.30 -9.40 -5.17
C HIS A 71 1.50 -8.94 -6.39
N VAL A 72 0.22 -8.67 -6.22
CA VAL A 72 -0.66 -8.21 -7.30
C VAL A 72 -1.17 -6.80 -7.02
N LYS A 73 -1.16 -5.96 -8.05
CA LYS A 73 -1.75 -4.62 -8.01
C LYS A 73 -3.21 -4.69 -8.47
N ALA A 74 -4.15 -4.58 -7.54
CA ALA A 74 -5.56 -4.57 -7.86
C ALA A 74 -5.95 -3.33 -8.67
N ILE A 75 -6.86 -3.52 -9.62
CA ILE A 75 -7.31 -2.46 -10.53
C ILE A 75 -8.51 -1.74 -9.89
N PRO A 76 -8.44 -0.42 -9.61
CA PRO A 76 -9.57 0.35 -9.14
C PRO A 76 -10.77 0.25 -10.08
N GLY A 77 -11.96 0.02 -9.54
CA GLY A 77 -13.18 -0.17 -10.32
C GLY A 77 -13.42 -1.61 -10.82
N ALA A 78 -12.55 -2.55 -10.51
CA ALA A 78 -12.77 -3.96 -10.79
C ALA A 78 -13.92 -4.53 -9.92
N PRO A 79 -14.64 -5.58 -10.41
CA PRO A 79 -15.64 -6.28 -9.63
C PRO A 79 -15.10 -6.85 -8.33
N VAL A 80 -15.93 -6.81 -7.27
CA VAL A 80 -15.62 -7.28 -5.92
C VAL A 80 -15.17 -8.73 -5.94
N GLU A 81 -15.85 -9.56 -6.66
CA GLU A 81 -15.61 -11.00 -6.76
C GLU A 81 -14.24 -11.34 -7.38
N LEU A 82 -13.80 -10.53 -8.35
CA LEU A 82 -12.48 -10.73 -8.98
C LEU A 82 -11.34 -10.33 -8.03
N ILE A 83 -11.53 -9.25 -7.26
CA ILE A 83 -10.55 -8.83 -6.24
C ILE A 83 -10.44 -9.91 -5.15
N GLU A 84 -11.57 -10.44 -4.70
CA GLU A 84 -11.63 -11.50 -3.69
C GLU A 84 -10.95 -12.79 -4.18
N LYS A 85 -11.34 -13.29 -5.36
CA LYS A 85 -10.72 -14.49 -5.97
C LYS A 85 -9.20 -14.33 -6.13
N THR A 86 -8.76 -13.16 -6.54
CA THR A 86 -7.33 -12.85 -6.69
C THR A 86 -6.61 -12.85 -5.34
N GLY A 87 -7.26 -12.38 -4.28
CA GLY A 87 -6.71 -12.35 -2.92
C GLY A 87 -6.34 -13.71 -2.34
N TYR A 88 -7.06 -14.77 -2.70
CA TYR A 88 -6.72 -16.15 -2.31
C TYR A 88 -5.53 -16.75 -3.06
N LEU A 89 -5.10 -16.12 -4.15
CA LEU A 89 -3.97 -16.59 -4.97
C LEU A 89 -2.70 -15.74 -4.76
N ALA A 90 -2.85 -14.57 -4.16
CA ALA A 90 -1.78 -13.61 -3.95
C ALA A 90 -1.31 -13.61 -2.49
N ASP A 91 0.01 -13.42 -2.29
CA ASP A 91 0.56 -13.22 -0.94
C ASP A 91 0.33 -11.79 -0.46
N ARG A 92 0.41 -10.81 -1.37
CA ARG A 92 0.15 -9.39 -1.11
C ARG A 92 -0.70 -8.77 -2.21
N MET A 93 -1.58 -7.86 -1.81
CA MET A 93 -2.28 -6.98 -2.74
C MET A 93 -1.94 -5.51 -2.48
N SER A 94 -1.92 -4.71 -3.54
CA SER A 94 -1.81 -3.26 -3.44
C SER A 94 -2.86 -2.56 -4.29
N VAL A 95 -3.30 -1.41 -3.79
CA VAL A 95 -4.12 -0.46 -4.55
C VAL A 95 -3.41 0.89 -4.41
N ASN A 96 -2.90 1.44 -5.50
CA ASN A 96 -2.15 2.69 -5.42
C ASN A 96 -3.08 3.88 -5.19
N LEU A 97 -2.82 4.62 -4.11
CA LEU A 97 -3.48 5.89 -3.84
C LEU A 97 -3.01 6.97 -4.84
N GLU A 98 -1.75 6.91 -5.25
CA GLU A 98 -1.03 7.82 -6.14
C GLU A 98 -0.78 9.19 -5.51
N LEU A 99 -1.82 9.91 -5.09
CA LEU A 99 -1.74 11.24 -4.50
C LEU A 99 -2.59 11.30 -3.22
N PRO A 100 -2.15 12.01 -2.17
CA PRO A 100 -2.85 12.03 -0.88
C PRO A 100 -4.14 12.83 -0.93
N THR A 101 -4.22 13.86 -1.82
CA THR A 101 -5.36 14.77 -1.90
C THR A 101 -6.29 14.45 -3.08
N GLY A 102 -7.59 14.69 -2.88
CA GLY A 102 -8.58 14.56 -3.96
C GLY A 102 -8.35 15.57 -5.09
N GLU A 103 -7.88 16.78 -4.75
CA GLU A 103 -7.56 17.84 -5.72
C GLU A 103 -6.38 17.42 -6.61
N GLY A 104 -5.27 16.95 -6.00
CA GLY A 104 -4.13 16.44 -6.74
C GLY A 104 -4.50 15.29 -7.66
N LEU A 105 -5.34 14.36 -7.15
CA LEU A 105 -5.83 13.23 -7.92
C LEU A 105 -6.70 13.67 -9.11
N GLN A 106 -7.62 14.62 -8.91
CA GLN A 106 -8.46 15.16 -9.97
C GLN A 106 -7.63 15.87 -11.05
N LYS A 107 -6.58 16.57 -10.64
CA LYS A 107 -5.68 17.29 -11.56
C LYS A 107 -4.84 16.35 -12.42
N LEU A 108 -4.23 15.32 -11.82
CA LEU A 108 -3.25 14.47 -12.50
C LEU A 108 -3.79 13.11 -12.96
N ALA A 109 -4.89 12.64 -12.38
CA ALA A 109 -5.53 11.37 -12.70
C ALA A 109 -7.07 11.49 -12.63
N PRO A 110 -7.71 12.33 -13.46
CA PRO A 110 -9.14 12.66 -13.38
C PRO A 110 -10.06 11.44 -13.53
N GLN A 111 -9.54 10.34 -14.06
CA GLN A 111 -10.27 9.07 -14.18
C GLN A 111 -10.31 8.28 -12.87
N LYS A 112 -9.53 8.67 -11.86
CA LYS A 112 -9.46 8.04 -10.56
C LYS A 112 -10.12 8.95 -9.52
N THR A 113 -11.00 8.36 -8.71
CA THR A 113 -11.55 9.04 -7.53
C THR A 113 -11.03 8.38 -6.27
N GLN A 114 -10.88 9.13 -5.19
CA GLN A 114 -10.50 8.54 -3.91
C GLN A 114 -11.45 7.39 -3.50
N LYS A 115 -12.75 7.57 -3.71
CA LYS A 115 -13.75 6.53 -3.43
C LYS A 115 -13.49 5.24 -4.22
N ALA A 116 -13.12 5.34 -5.50
CA ALA A 116 -12.82 4.18 -6.34
C ALA A 116 -11.54 3.45 -5.90
N ILE A 117 -10.59 4.16 -5.27
CA ILE A 117 -9.34 3.59 -4.74
C ILE A 117 -9.57 2.99 -3.34
N LEU A 118 -10.26 3.71 -2.46
CA LEU A 118 -10.45 3.29 -1.07
C LEU A 118 -11.44 2.12 -0.93
N LYS A 119 -12.40 1.99 -1.86
CA LYS A 119 -13.35 0.86 -1.86
C LYS A 119 -12.66 -0.50 -1.95
N PRO A 120 -11.78 -0.78 -2.94
CA PRO A 120 -11.03 -2.03 -2.98
C PRO A 120 -10.08 -2.21 -1.78
N MET A 121 -9.46 -1.14 -1.24
CA MET A 121 -8.65 -1.27 -0.03
C MET A 121 -9.46 -1.78 1.16
N ARG A 122 -10.66 -1.25 1.36
CA ARG A 122 -11.57 -1.71 2.43
C ARG A 122 -12.02 -3.14 2.22
N GLN A 123 -12.30 -3.52 0.98
CA GLN A 123 -12.66 -4.88 0.62
C GLN A 123 -11.54 -5.88 0.94
N ILE A 124 -10.29 -5.56 0.57
CA ILE A 124 -9.14 -6.39 0.87
C ILE A 124 -8.95 -6.50 2.40
N GLN A 125 -9.11 -5.40 3.14
CA GLN A 125 -9.08 -5.40 4.60
C GLN A 125 -10.12 -6.35 5.18
N SER A 126 -11.38 -6.27 4.74
CA SER A 126 -12.44 -7.16 5.21
C SER A 126 -12.09 -8.62 4.94
N GLY A 127 -11.63 -8.96 3.75
CA GLY A 127 -11.22 -10.34 3.43
C GLY A 127 -10.07 -10.84 4.31
N ILE A 128 -9.10 -9.98 4.64
CA ILE A 128 -8.00 -10.33 5.56
C ILE A 128 -8.55 -10.60 6.98
N VAL A 129 -9.48 -9.76 7.46
CA VAL A 129 -10.10 -9.92 8.78
C VAL A 129 -10.93 -11.19 8.84
N ASP A 130 -11.78 -11.43 7.84
CA ASP A 130 -12.64 -12.62 7.75
C ASP A 130 -11.80 -13.91 7.72
N TYR A 131 -10.73 -13.93 6.93
CA TYR A 131 -9.80 -15.06 6.93
C TYR A 131 -9.15 -15.29 8.29
N ARG A 132 -8.69 -14.25 8.98
CA ARG A 132 -8.08 -14.34 10.30
C ARG A 132 -9.05 -14.90 11.34
N LEU A 133 -10.29 -14.44 11.33
CA LEU A 133 -11.35 -14.92 12.23
C LEU A 133 -11.66 -16.39 11.96
N THR A 134 -11.82 -16.77 10.70
CA THR A 134 -12.13 -18.16 10.30
C THR A 134 -10.98 -19.11 10.61
N ALA A 135 -9.73 -18.68 10.45
CA ALA A 135 -8.54 -19.48 10.73
C ALA A 135 -8.18 -19.55 12.22
N GLY A 136 -8.97 -18.95 13.11
CA GLY A 136 -8.70 -18.91 14.56
C GLY A 136 -7.41 -18.17 14.93
N LYS A 137 -6.83 -17.43 13.99
CA LYS A 137 -5.61 -16.64 14.20
C LYS A 137 -5.99 -15.34 14.91
N SER A 138 -5.74 -15.29 16.21
CA SER A 138 -5.89 -14.04 16.94
C SER A 138 -4.82 -13.04 16.44
N ALA A 139 -5.20 -11.78 16.33
CA ALA A 139 -4.26 -10.69 16.04
C ALA A 139 -3.08 -10.62 17.04
N PHE A 140 -3.24 -11.26 18.20
CA PHE A 140 -2.24 -11.39 19.25
C PHE A 140 -1.10 -12.37 18.87
N LEU A 141 -1.40 -13.51 18.25
CA LEU A 141 -0.39 -14.50 17.84
C LEU A 141 0.48 -14.01 16.68
N GLU A 142 -0.09 -13.21 15.75
CA GLU A 142 0.70 -12.58 14.70
C GLU A 142 1.63 -11.48 15.24
N ARG A 143 1.28 -10.84 16.35
CA ARG A 143 2.13 -9.83 17.02
C ARG A 143 3.34 -10.47 17.70
N SER A 144 3.20 -11.68 18.23
CA SER A 144 4.30 -12.36 18.93
C SER A 144 5.34 -12.96 18.00
N SER A 145 5.00 -13.20 16.73
CA SER A 145 5.89 -13.87 15.78
C SER A 145 6.79 -12.94 14.94
N GLY A 146 6.57 -11.62 14.92
CA GLY A 146 7.33 -10.77 14.01
C GLY A 146 7.58 -9.30 14.39
N ASN A 147 6.80 -8.69 15.27
CA ASN A 147 6.96 -7.26 15.58
C ASN A 147 6.61 -6.93 17.03
N ARG A 148 7.58 -7.10 17.94
CA ARG A 148 7.47 -6.74 19.36
C ARG A 148 7.29 -5.24 19.62
N TYR A 149 7.40 -4.39 18.57
CA TYR A 149 7.49 -2.93 18.70
C TYR A 149 6.27 -2.17 18.16
N LEU A 150 5.21 -2.83 17.72
CA LEU A 150 3.99 -2.12 17.37
C LEU A 150 3.28 -1.68 18.65
N SER A 151 3.28 -0.37 18.90
CA SER A 151 2.68 0.21 20.10
C SER A 151 1.19 -0.10 20.20
N HIS A 152 0.70 -0.18 21.44
CA HIS A 152 -0.70 -0.41 21.75
C HIS A 152 -1.67 0.60 21.10
N SER A 153 -1.22 1.81 20.79
CA SER A 153 -2.05 2.88 20.24
C SER A 153 -2.65 2.57 18.85
N ILE A 154 -1.90 1.90 17.97
CA ILE A 154 -2.41 1.52 16.64
C ILE A 154 -3.49 0.42 16.74
N PHE A 155 -3.54 -0.31 17.85
CA PHE A 155 -4.43 -1.46 18.03
C PHE A 155 -5.60 -1.19 19.01
N ASP A 156 -5.49 -0.22 19.89
CA ASP A 156 -6.59 0.14 20.79
C ASP A 156 -7.77 0.81 20.06
N THR A 157 -7.49 1.47 18.95
CA THR A 157 -8.51 2.00 18.04
C THR A 157 -9.37 0.89 17.40
N ARG A 158 -8.89 -0.37 17.38
CA ARG A 158 -9.66 -1.53 16.87
C ARG A 158 -10.90 -1.86 17.71
N LYS A 159 -10.93 -1.55 19.00
CA LYS A 159 -12.13 -1.72 19.83
C LYS A 159 -13.27 -0.77 19.41
N GLN A 160 -12.91 0.41 18.87
CA GLN A 160 -13.90 1.36 18.35
C GLN A 160 -14.36 1.00 16.93
N ILE A 161 -13.49 0.42 16.10
CA ILE A 161 -13.83 0.05 14.72
C ILE A 161 -14.74 -1.20 14.67
N SER A 162 -14.59 -2.15 15.60
CA SER A 162 -15.48 -3.32 15.68
C SER A 162 -16.92 -2.95 16.05
N ALA A 163 -17.13 -1.86 16.79
CA ALA A 163 -18.46 -1.33 17.11
C ALA A 163 -19.09 -0.58 15.91
N SER A 164 -18.29 0.09 15.07
CA SER A 164 -18.80 0.85 13.92
C SER A 164 -19.00 -0.03 12.65
N ALA A 165 -18.35 -1.18 12.56
CA ALA A 165 -18.56 -2.11 11.45
C ALA A 165 -19.93 -2.81 11.52
N ALA A 166 -20.51 -2.93 12.72
CA ALA A 166 -21.86 -3.45 12.92
C ALA A 166 -22.97 -2.46 12.47
N ASP A 167 -22.69 -1.15 12.53
CA ASP A 167 -23.62 -0.10 12.11
C ASP A 167 -23.64 0.19 10.60
N LEU A 168 -22.69 -0.33 9.83
CA LEU A 168 -22.55 -0.05 8.41
C LEU A 168 -23.21 -1.09 7.50
N GLY A 169 -24.19 -1.86 7.97
CA GLY A 169 -25.11 -2.66 7.14
C GLY A 169 -24.42 -3.48 6.04
N TRP A 170 -23.28 -4.07 6.31
CA TRP A 170 -22.55 -4.87 5.32
C TRP A 170 -23.15 -6.27 5.24
N ILE A 171 -23.74 -6.52 4.10
CA ILE A 171 -24.18 -7.83 3.63
C ILE A 171 -23.06 -8.83 3.80
N SER A 172 -23.28 -9.82 4.66
CA SER A 172 -22.41 -10.99 4.81
C SER A 172 -22.07 -11.56 3.44
N SER A 173 -20.81 -11.86 3.21
CA SER A 173 -20.19 -12.40 2.01
C SER A 173 -20.98 -13.53 1.33
N SER A 174 -21.97 -13.16 0.50
CA SER A 174 -22.65 -14.12 -0.40
C SER A 174 -21.73 -14.55 -1.56
N SER A 175 -20.68 -13.76 -1.86
CA SER A 175 -19.74 -14.02 -2.95
C SER A 175 -18.73 -15.15 -2.65
N ALA A 176 -18.35 -15.35 -1.39
CA ALA A 176 -17.47 -16.45 -1.00
C ALA A 176 -18.04 -17.85 -1.29
N ARG A 177 -19.36 -17.97 -1.40
CA ARG A 177 -20.03 -19.25 -1.73
C ARG A 177 -19.77 -19.73 -3.16
N SER A 178 -19.31 -18.88 -4.06
CA SER A 178 -19.04 -19.22 -5.46
C SER A 178 -17.65 -19.81 -5.72
N LEU A 179 -16.77 -19.80 -4.73
CA LEU A 179 -15.40 -20.34 -4.85
C LEU A 179 -15.35 -21.83 -4.52
N PRO A 180 -14.52 -22.63 -5.22
CA PRO A 180 -14.24 -24.00 -4.84
C PRO A 180 -13.72 -24.08 -3.40
N GLU A 181 -14.11 -25.10 -2.66
CA GLU A 181 -13.74 -25.30 -1.23
C GLU A 181 -12.24 -25.27 -1.00
N LYS A 182 -11.46 -25.81 -1.96
CA LYS A 182 -10.00 -25.79 -1.94
C LYS A 182 -9.40 -24.38 -2.01
N GLU A 183 -10.04 -23.47 -2.72
CA GLU A 183 -9.59 -22.07 -2.81
C GLU A 183 -9.92 -21.29 -1.53
N ARG A 184 -11.02 -21.63 -0.84
CA ARG A 184 -11.39 -21.02 0.45
C ARG A 184 -10.49 -21.44 1.61
N SER A 185 -9.84 -22.59 1.53
CA SER A 185 -8.89 -23.04 2.54
C SER A 185 -7.52 -22.37 2.44
N ALA A 186 -7.25 -21.67 1.31
CA ALA A 186 -6.02 -20.93 1.13
C ALA A 186 -6.01 -19.63 1.95
N PRO A 187 -4.84 -19.16 2.40
CA PRO A 187 -4.71 -17.87 3.07
C PRO A 187 -5.14 -16.72 2.16
N PHE A 188 -5.95 -15.78 2.68
CA PHE A 188 -6.30 -14.57 1.94
C PHE A 188 -5.27 -13.49 2.21
N VAL A 189 -4.51 -13.10 1.18
CA VAL A 189 -3.51 -12.01 1.21
C VAL A 189 -2.65 -12.04 2.49
N PRO A 190 -1.94 -13.14 2.79
CA PRO A 190 -1.29 -13.35 4.10
C PRO A 190 -0.22 -12.30 4.43
N ALA A 191 0.45 -11.71 3.44
CA ALA A 191 1.40 -10.62 3.64
C ALA A 191 0.74 -9.22 3.71
N GLY A 192 -0.61 -9.16 3.68
CA GLY A 192 -1.38 -7.94 3.84
C GLY A 192 -1.39 -7.05 2.62
N GLN A 193 -1.98 -5.87 2.78
CA GLN A 193 -2.08 -4.89 1.70
C GLN A 193 -1.08 -3.74 1.83
N SER A 194 -0.83 -3.08 0.71
CA SER A 194 0.05 -1.91 0.61
C SER A 194 -0.50 -0.88 -0.39
N THR A 195 0.06 0.31 -0.37
CA THR A 195 -0.22 1.38 -1.33
C THR A 195 1.04 2.11 -1.73
N GLN A 196 0.94 2.99 -2.71
CA GLN A 196 2.02 3.87 -3.16
C GLN A 196 1.49 5.28 -3.35
N MET A 197 2.31 6.27 -2.93
CA MET A 197 2.11 7.70 -3.19
C MET A 197 3.30 8.28 -3.94
N ILE A 198 3.02 9.24 -4.82
CA ILE A 198 4.02 9.97 -5.60
C ILE A 198 4.34 11.26 -4.86
N ILE A 199 5.63 11.56 -4.70
CA ILE A 199 6.14 12.69 -3.94
C ILE A 199 6.68 13.76 -4.90
N GLY A 200 6.19 15.00 -4.76
CA GLY A 200 6.69 16.14 -5.54
C GLY A 200 6.07 16.29 -6.92
N ALA A 201 5.03 15.54 -7.27
CA ALA A 201 4.23 15.78 -8.48
C ALA A 201 3.19 16.89 -8.28
N THR A 202 2.81 17.16 -7.06
CA THR A 202 1.79 18.11 -6.60
C THR A 202 2.31 18.90 -5.39
N LYS A 203 1.52 19.83 -4.89
CA LYS A 203 1.96 20.79 -3.85
C LYS A 203 1.84 20.28 -2.41
N GLU A 204 1.46 19.04 -2.22
CA GLU A 204 1.28 18.47 -0.88
C GLU A 204 2.59 18.53 -0.08
N ASN A 205 2.47 18.92 1.19
CA ASN A 205 3.57 18.92 2.14
C ASN A 205 3.76 17.54 2.81
N ASP A 206 4.84 17.36 3.56
CA ASP A 206 5.16 16.09 4.20
C ASP A 206 4.19 15.73 5.33
N TYR A 207 3.63 16.74 6.01
CA TYR A 207 2.62 16.52 7.03
C TYR A 207 1.35 15.90 6.46
N GLN A 208 0.87 16.38 5.30
CA GLN A 208 -0.29 15.80 4.61
C GLN A 208 -0.02 14.36 4.14
N LEU A 209 1.18 14.08 3.63
CA LEU A 209 1.59 12.74 3.22
C LEU A 209 1.66 11.78 4.39
N LEU A 210 2.28 12.21 5.49
CA LEU A 210 2.48 11.39 6.68
C LEU A 210 1.16 11.13 7.41
N SER A 211 0.31 12.16 7.56
CA SER A 211 -1.03 12.04 8.16
C SER A 211 -1.92 11.12 7.34
N THR A 212 -1.86 11.20 5.99
CA THR A 212 -2.56 10.25 5.13
C THR A 212 -2.05 8.83 5.34
N SER A 213 -0.74 8.62 5.44
CA SER A 213 -0.17 7.30 5.70
C SER A 213 -0.61 6.72 7.03
N GLN A 214 -0.61 7.53 8.09
CA GLN A 214 -1.11 7.15 9.42
C GLN A 214 -2.58 6.72 9.37
N LEU A 215 -3.43 7.50 8.72
CA LEU A 215 -4.84 7.18 8.53
C LEU A 215 -5.04 5.87 7.78
N LEU A 216 -4.24 5.61 6.74
CA LEU A 216 -4.30 4.37 5.99
C LEU A 216 -3.87 3.15 6.84
N TYR A 217 -2.85 3.30 7.67
CA TYR A 217 -2.46 2.25 8.62
C TYR A 217 -3.55 1.95 9.64
N GLN A 218 -4.16 2.99 10.19
CA GLN A 218 -5.19 2.87 11.23
C GLN A 218 -6.51 2.32 10.68
N GLN A 219 -6.98 2.85 9.55
CA GLN A 219 -8.32 2.55 9.03
C GLN A 219 -8.37 1.37 8.06
N TYR A 220 -7.27 1.08 7.34
CA TYR A 220 -7.25 0.05 6.30
C TYR A 220 -6.30 -1.10 6.59
N ASP A 221 -5.68 -1.15 7.77
CA ASP A 221 -4.70 -2.19 8.16
C ASP A 221 -3.61 -2.41 7.11
N LEU A 222 -3.15 -1.33 6.47
CA LEU A 222 -2.04 -1.43 5.53
C LEU A 222 -0.77 -1.89 6.24
N LYS A 223 0.03 -2.67 5.54
CA LYS A 223 1.35 -3.10 6.05
C LYS A 223 2.46 -2.16 5.60
N ARG A 224 2.27 -1.47 4.48
CA ARG A 224 3.27 -0.54 3.94
C ARG A 224 2.65 0.51 3.04
N VAL A 225 3.12 1.74 3.20
CA VAL A 225 3.02 2.81 2.21
C VAL A 225 4.37 2.93 1.51
N PHE A 226 4.37 2.93 0.18
CA PHE A 226 5.54 3.21 -0.63
C PHE A 226 5.50 4.66 -1.08
N TYR A 227 6.59 5.36 -0.87
CA TYR A 227 6.80 6.71 -1.39
C TYR A 227 7.67 6.62 -2.63
N SER A 228 7.33 7.38 -3.66
CA SER A 228 8.07 7.39 -4.92
C SER A 228 8.29 8.83 -5.37
N ALA A 229 9.53 9.27 -5.37
CA ALA A 229 9.88 10.58 -5.89
C ALA A 229 9.44 10.71 -7.35
N TYR A 230 8.78 11.82 -7.67
CA TYR A 230 8.36 12.11 -9.02
C TYR A 230 9.57 12.34 -9.93
N ILE A 231 9.64 11.60 -11.01
CA ILE A 231 10.63 11.78 -12.06
C ILE A 231 9.93 12.39 -13.26
N PRO A 232 10.35 13.60 -13.72
CA PRO A 232 9.76 14.23 -14.88
C PRO A 232 10.05 13.45 -16.16
N VAL A 233 9.00 12.94 -16.78
CA VAL A 233 9.09 12.14 -18.04
C VAL A 233 8.31 12.79 -19.19
N ASN A 234 7.40 13.69 -18.87
CA ASN A 234 6.52 14.37 -19.81
C ASN A 234 6.55 15.87 -19.59
N GLU A 235 6.34 16.64 -20.65
CA GLU A 235 6.00 18.05 -20.57
C GLU A 235 4.49 18.17 -20.44
N ASP A 236 4.03 18.71 -19.30
CA ASP A 236 2.62 18.94 -19.02
C ASP A 236 2.53 20.13 -18.06
N SER A 237 1.71 21.12 -18.38
CA SER A 237 1.54 22.32 -17.55
C SER A 237 1.04 22.04 -16.12
N ALA A 238 0.45 20.87 -15.91
CA ALA A 238 -0.02 20.41 -14.60
C ALA A 238 1.06 19.74 -13.76
N LEU A 239 2.22 19.43 -14.34
CA LEU A 239 3.34 18.74 -13.71
C LEU A 239 4.56 19.68 -13.57
N PRO A 240 5.48 19.37 -12.64
CA PRO A 240 6.78 20.06 -12.59
C PRO A 240 7.54 19.90 -13.91
N SER A 241 8.36 20.92 -14.24
CA SER A 241 9.16 20.93 -15.47
C SER A 241 10.12 19.75 -15.55
N ARG A 242 10.56 19.42 -16.76
CA ARG A 242 11.55 18.32 -17.00
C ARG A 242 12.89 18.54 -16.31
N GLU A 243 13.25 19.78 -16.01
CA GLU A 243 14.49 20.13 -15.33
C GLU A 243 14.40 19.96 -13.81
N THR A 244 13.19 19.74 -13.28
CA THR A 244 12.97 19.56 -11.85
C THR A 244 13.64 18.26 -11.39
N LYS A 245 14.57 18.37 -10.44
CA LYS A 245 15.23 17.22 -9.86
C LYS A 245 14.25 16.43 -9.01
N PRO A 246 14.25 15.07 -9.12
CA PRO A 246 13.44 14.21 -8.24
C PRO A 246 13.74 14.50 -6.76
N PRO A 247 12.73 14.64 -5.91
CA PRO A 247 12.90 14.94 -4.47
C PRO A 247 13.31 13.70 -3.66
N LEU A 248 14.44 13.08 -3.98
CA LEU A 248 14.92 11.84 -3.38
C LEU A 248 15.17 11.96 -1.86
N LEU A 249 15.69 13.10 -1.41
CA LEU A 249 15.89 13.33 0.03
C LEU A 249 14.56 13.39 0.77
N ARG A 250 13.55 14.02 0.19
CA ARG A 250 12.19 14.09 0.75
C ARG A 250 11.55 12.70 0.83
N GLU A 251 11.70 11.89 -0.23
CA GLU A 251 11.28 10.47 -0.22
C GLU A 251 11.96 9.71 0.93
N HIS A 252 13.27 9.87 1.07
CA HIS A 252 14.04 9.23 2.13
C HIS A 252 13.57 9.64 3.53
N ARG A 253 13.33 10.94 3.78
CA ARG A 253 12.80 11.45 5.05
C ARG A 253 11.41 10.88 5.38
N LEU A 254 10.55 10.78 4.38
CA LEU A 254 9.24 10.15 4.54
C LEU A 254 9.35 8.67 4.93
N TYR A 255 10.30 7.91 4.34
CA TYR A 255 10.54 6.53 4.76
C TYR A 255 11.08 6.44 6.20
N GLN A 256 11.94 7.36 6.62
CA GLN A 256 12.41 7.41 8.01
C GLN A 256 11.25 7.70 8.98
N ALA A 257 10.39 8.68 8.66
CA ALA A 257 9.22 9.01 9.47
C ALA A 257 8.18 7.88 9.48
N ASP A 258 7.93 7.24 8.34
CA ASP A 258 7.06 6.05 8.24
C ASP A 258 7.54 4.91 9.16
N TRP A 259 8.85 4.75 9.30
CA TRP A 259 9.43 3.80 10.25
C TRP A 259 9.10 4.17 11.70
N LEU A 260 9.18 5.46 12.06
CA LEU A 260 8.80 5.95 13.40
C LEU A 260 7.32 5.71 13.70
N LEU A 261 6.42 5.99 12.73
CA LEU A 261 4.99 5.70 12.88
C LEU A 261 4.72 4.22 13.13
N ARG A 262 5.31 3.34 12.33
CA ARG A 262 4.95 1.92 12.35
C ARG A 262 5.57 1.12 13.48
N PHE A 263 6.78 1.47 13.90
CA PHE A 263 7.56 0.66 14.83
C PHE A 263 7.84 1.33 16.18
N TYR A 264 7.82 2.65 16.23
CA TYR A 264 8.08 3.41 17.45
C TYR A 264 6.84 4.06 18.05
N GLY A 265 5.71 4.01 17.34
CA GLY A 265 4.43 4.50 17.83
C GLY A 265 4.26 6.02 17.78
N PHE A 266 5.13 6.73 17.06
CA PHE A 266 4.96 8.15 16.81
C PHE A 266 3.67 8.41 16.04
N GLN A 267 3.08 9.59 16.29
CA GLN A 267 1.99 10.11 15.49
C GLN A 267 2.52 11.15 14.49
N ALA A 268 1.77 11.38 13.41
CA ALA A 268 2.19 12.33 12.37
C ALA A 268 2.32 13.76 12.91
N ASP A 269 1.43 14.14 13.83
CA ASP A 269 1.37 15.45 14.48
C ASP A 269 2.47 15.65 15.54
N GLU A 270 3.12 14.58 16.02
CA GLU A 270 4.33 14.68 16.84
C GLU A 270 5.56 15.01 15.98
N LEU A 271 5.62 14.50 14.76
CA LEU A 271 6.77 14.68 13.87
C LEU A 271 6.68 15.98 13.06
N LEU A 272 5.49 16.36 12.62
CA LEU A 272 5.21 17.53 11.78
C LEU A 272 3.89 18.19 12.19
N ASP A 273 3.77 19.48 11.93
CA ASP A 273 2.57 20.26 12.21
C ASP A 273 2.34 21.31 11.10
N GLU A 274 1.35 22.17 11.28
CA GLU A 274 1.04 23.24 10.31
C GLU A 274 2.13 24.32 10.26
N ALA A 275 2.87 24.55 11.34
CA ALA A 275 3.97 25.50 11.40
C ALA A 275 5.26 24.93 10.78
N HIS A 276 5.45 23.62 10.90
CA HIS A 276 6.59 22.87 10.37
C HIS A 276 6.10 21.71 9.48
N PRO A 277 5.52 22.01 8.30
CA PRO A 277 4.82 21.00 7.51
C PRO A 277 5.73 20.10 6.66
N ASN A 278 7.05 20.37 6.63
CA ASN A 278 8.00 19.59 5.84
C ASN A 278 9.20 19.20 6.70
N PHE A 279 9.77 18.02 6.43
CA PHE A 279 10.97 17.55 7.09
C PHE A 279 12.19 18.41 6.77
N HIS A 280 13.07 18.52 7.76
CA HIS A 280 14.31 19.26 7.63
C HIS A 280 15.26 18.59 6.62
N ALA A 281 15.92 19.39 5.78
CA ALA A 281 16.80 18.84 4.75
C ALA A 281 18.06 18.18 5.34
N GLN A 282 18.62 18.76 6.40
CA GLN A 282 19.89 18.31 6.99
C GLN A 282 19.71 17.32 8.17
N LEU A 283 18.58 17.39 8.89
CA LEU A 283 18.28 16.53 10.03
C LEU A 283 17.36 15.40 9.61
N ASP A 284 17.55 14.21 10.17
CA ASP A 284 16.57 13.15 10.05
C ASP A 284 15.35 13.40 10.97
N PRO A 285 14.18 12.83 10.70
CA PRO A 285 12.95 13.11 11.45
C PRO A 285 13.06 12.86 12.96
N LYS A 286 13.82 11.85 13.38
CA LYS A 286 14.02 11.54 14.80
C LYS A 286 14.91 12.57 15.48
N CYS A 287 15.98 12.98 14.83
CA CYS A 287 16.88 14.01 15.32
C CYS A 287 16.18 15.37 15.38
N ASP A 288 15.43 15.75 14.36
CA ASP A 288 14.66 16.98 14.33
C ASP A 288 13.61 17.02 15.45
N TRP A 289 12.88 15.93 15.66
CA TRP A 289 11.96 15.79 16.78
C TRP A 289 12.66 15.92 18.13
N ALA A 290 13.78 15.23 18.30
CA ALA A 290 14.55 15.25 19.54
C ALA A 290 15.05 16.67 19.90
N LEU A 291 15.53 17.43 18.92
CA LEU A 291 15.97 18.81 19.14
C LEU A 291 14.83 19.77 19.49
N ARG A 292 13.60 19.47 19.07
CA ARG A 292 12.40 20.24 19.42
C ARG A 292 11.80 19.85 20.77
N HIS A 293 12.24 18.72 21.35
CA HIS A 293 11.73 18.15 22.59
C HIS A 293 12.86 17.82 23.59
N MET A 294 13.82 18.72 23.72
CA MET A 294 14.97 18.51 24.61
C MET A 294 14.56 18.28 26.07
N GLU A 295 13.42 18.83 26.50
CA GLU A 295 12.83 18.65 27.82
C GLU A 295 12.43 17.21 28.16
N LEU A 296 12.27 16.36 27.14
CA LEU A 296 11.90 14.94 27.32
C LEU A 296 13.11 14.03 27.49
N PHE A 297 14.33 14.53 27.33
CA PHE A 297 15.53 13.71 27.45
C PHE A 297 15.95 13.59 28.91
N PRO A 298 16.39 12.39 29.35
CA PRO A 298 16.95 12.22 30.69
C PRO A 298 18.25 13.02 30.85
N VAL A 299 18.42 13.68 31.98
CA VAL A 299 19.66 14.28 32.35
C VAL A 299 20.64 13.16 32.70
N GLU A 300 21.86 13.19 32.15
CA GLU A 300 22.91 12.27 32.55
C GLU A 300 23.34 12.56 34.01
N ILE A 301 22.96 11.69 34.92
CA ILE A 301 23.22 11.83 36.35
C ILE A 301 24.74 11.92 36.62
N ASN A 302 25.56 11.25 35.82
CA ASN A 302 27.01 11.22 35.98
C ASN A 302 27.72 12.54 35.62
N THR A 303 27.04 13.44 34.91
CA THR A 303 27.56 14.75 34.51
C THR A 303 26.88 15.89 35.28
N ALA A 304 25.89 15.60 36.13
CA ALA A 304 25.25 16.60 36.97
C ALA A 304 26.22 17.03 38.06
N GLU A 305 26.59 18.30 38.09
CA GLU A 305 27.24 18.92 39.25
C GLU A 305 26.19 19.01 40.36
N TYR A 306 26.51 18.47 41.55
CA TYR A 306 25.69 18.55 42.75
C TYR A 306 25.84 19.88 43.41
#